data_3e0853c3fc839ecc7dffc52ecfd3d9f4
#
_entry.id   3e0853c3fc839ecc7dffc52ecfd3d9f4
#
_cell.length_a   1.000
_cell.length_b   1.000
_cell.length_c   1.000
_cell.angle_alpha   90.00
_cell.angle_beta   90.00
_cell.angle_gamma   90.00
#
_symmetry.space_group_name_H-M   'P 1'
#
loop_
_entity.id
_entity.type
_entity.pdbx_description
1 polymer ?
#
loop_
_entity_poly.entity_id
_entity_poly.type
_entity_poly.pdbx_seq_one_letter_code
_entity_poly.pdbx_strand_id
1 'polypeptide(L)'
;QTKQFIHFENPLPVVIGKDVTGNDIIYSLAKMPHLLVAGATGSGKSVWINSMLVSLFYRYSHKDLQLILVDMKRVELKLYEGTPHLLSKVITEAEKAINALKWTLL
;
A
#
# COMPACT_ATOMS: atom_id res chain seq x y z
N GLN A 1 -9.93 7.11 -11.32
CA GLN A 1 -10.57 6.70 -10.06
C GLN A 1 -12.08 6.82 -10.20
N THR A 2 -12.82 5.89 -9.60
CA THR A 2 -14.27 5.91 -9.64
C THR A 2 -14.84 6.88 -8.61
N LYS A 3 -16.10 7.28 -8.81
CA LYS A 3 -16.80 8.14 -7.85
C LYS A 3 -16.87 7.47 -6.46
N GLN A 4 -17.08 6.14 -6.42
CA GLN A 4 -17.12 5.39 -5.17
C GLN A 4 -15.82 5.55 -4.37
N PHE A 5 -14.68 5.48 -5.05
CA PHE A 5 -13.38 5.64 -4.39
C PHE A 5 -13.17 7.07 -3.92
N ILE A 6 -13.48 8.06 -4.76
CA ILE A 6 -13.28 9.48 -4.45
C ILE A 6 -14.10 9.90 -3.24
N HIS A 7 -15.34 9.41 -3.14
CA HIS A 7 -16.28 9.78 -2.08
C HIS A 7 -16.31 8.80 -0.91
N PHE A 8 -15.37 7.84 -0.86
CA PHE A 8 -15.31 6.90 0.24
C PHE A 8 -14.96 7.64 1.53
N GLU A 9 -15.80 7.54 2.54
CA GLU A 9 -15.70 8.34 3.77
C GLU A 9 -14.66 7.82 4.77
N ASN A 10 -14.42 6.50 4.79
CA ASN A 10 -13.46 5.90 5.72
C ASN A 10 -12.01 6.16 5.26
N PRO A 11 -11.06 6.29 6.21
CA PRO A 11 -9.67 6.54 5.85
C PRO A 11 -9.01 5.34 5.17
N LEU A 12 -8.01 5.63 4.33
CA LEU A 12 -7.20 4.67 3.59
C LEU A 12 -8.04 3.67 2.79
N PRO A 13 -8.85 4.15 1.82
CA PRO A 13 -9.65 3.25 0.99
C PRO A 13 -8.76 2.45 0.04
N VAL A 14 -9.05 1.17 -0.08
CA VAL A 14 -8.34 0.26 -0.97
C VAL A 14 -9.37 -0.45 -1.83
N VAL A 15 -9.19 -0.38 -3.15
CA VAL A 15 -10.07 -1.09 -4.09
C VAL A 15 -9.58 -2.54 -4.18
N ILE A 16 -10.44 -3.46 -3.73
CA ILE A 16 -10.12 -4.89 -3.76
C ILE A 16 -10.38 -5.47 -5.16
N GLY A 17 -11.45 -5.02 -5.81
CA GLY A 17 -11.83 -5.50 -7.13
C GLY A 17 -13.25 -5.09 -7.44
N LYS A 18 -13.89 -5.85 -8.32
CA LYS A 18 -15.28 -5.63 -8.69
C LYS A 18 -16.11 -6.88 -8.37
N ASP A 19 -17.35 -6.66 -7.99
CA ASP A 19 -18.29 -7.78 -7.79
C ASP A 19 -18.85 -8.24 -9.15
N VAL A 20 -19.72 -9.25 -9.11
CA VAL A 20 -20.30 -9.82 -10.32
C VAL A 20 -21.21 -8.85 -11.07
N THR A 21 -21.65 -7.78 -10.44
CA THR A 21 -22.49 -6.75 -11.05
C THR A 21 -21.69 -5.54 -11.54
N GLY A 22 -20.36 -5.57 -11.40
CA GLY A 22 -19.46 -4.51 -11.87
C GLY A 22 -19.23 -3.37 -10.90
N ASN A 23 -19.71 -3.48 -9.65
CA ASN A 23 -19.47 -2.46 -8.63
C ASN A 23 -18.10 -2.65 -7.97
N ASP A 24 -17.44 -1.56 -7.68
CA ASP A 24 -16.16 -1.60 -6.99
C ASP A 24 -16.33 -2.05 -5.54
N ILE A 25 -15.48 -2.97 -5.10
CA ILE A 25 -15.41 -3.39 -3.70
C ILE A 25 -14.27 -2.62 -3.04
N ILE A 26 -14.62 -1.75 -2.10
CA ILE A 26 -13.67 -0.87 -1.43
C ILE A 26 -13.70 -1.13 0.08
N TYR A 27 -12.53 -1.36 0.67
CA TYR A 27 -12.38 -1.47 2.11
C TYR A 27 -11.44 -0.42 2.65
N SER A 28 -11.60 -0.05 3.92
CA SER A 28 -10.68 0.85 4.61
C SER A 28 -9.53 0.05 5.20
N LEU A 29 -8.30 0.32 4.76
CA LEU A 29 -7.11 -0.33 5.31
C LEU A 29 -6.95 0.01 6.79
N ALA A 30 -7.29 1.23 7.19
CA ALA A 30 -7.23 1.64 8.59
C ALA A 30 -8.15 0.81 9.49
N LYS A 31 -9.30 0.37 8.98
CA LYS A 31 -10.24 -0.46 9.73
C LYS A 31 -9.91 -1.95 9.69
N MET A 32 -9.19 -2.41 8.68
CA MET A 32 -8.76 -3.80 8.59
C MET A 32 -7.54 -4.11 9.46
N PRO A 33 -6.86 -3.21 9.97
CA PRO A 33 -5.48 -2.82 10.23
C PRO A 33 -4.40 -3.68 9.54
N HIS A 34 -4.70 -4.88 9.15
CA HIS A 34 -3.75 -5.78 8.47
C HIS A 34 -4.41 -6.38 7.24
N LEU A 35 -3.62 -6.52 6.19
CA LEU A 35 -4.09 -7.12 4.94
C LEU A 35 -3.01 -8.03 4.40
N LEU A 36 -3.36 -9.28 4.14
CA LEU A 36 -2.46 -10.23 3.47
C LEU A 36 -2.89 -10.38 2.02
N VAL A 37 -1.95 -10.15 1.12
CA VAL A 37 -2.16 -10.33 -0.31
C VAL A 37 -1.23 -11.44 -0.78
N ALA A 38 -1.78 -12.50 -1.32
CA ALA A 38 -1.00 -13.65 -1.76
C ALA A 38 -1.34 -14.01 -3.20
N GLY A 39 -0.33 -14.50 -3.91
CA GLY A 39 -0.49 -14.96 -5.28
C GLY A 39 0.83 -15.43 -5.85
N ALA A 40 0.75 -16.37 -6.78
CA ALA A 40 1.94 -16.83 -7.50
C ALA A 40 2.42 -15.77 -8.49
N THR A 41 3.65 -15.91 -8.99
CA THR A 41 4.19 -15.05 -10.02
C THR A 41 3.23 -15.02 -11.22
N GLY A 42 2.92 -13.83 -11.70
CA GLY A 42 2.00 -13.66 -12.82
C GLY A 42 0.52 -13.63 -12.46
N SER A 43 0.17 -13.74 -11.17
CA SER A 43 -1.23 -13.73 -10.73
C SER A 43 -1.85 -12.32 -10.63
N GLY A 44 -1.06 -11.27 -10.85
CA GLY A 44 -1.50 -9.89 -10.73
C GLY A 44 -1.30 -9.26 -9.35
N LYS A 45 -0.69 -9.98 -8.41
CA LYS A 45 -0.44 -9.47 -7.05
C LYS A 45 0.40 -8.19 -7.08
N SER A 46 1.48 -8.17 -7.82
CA SER A 46 2.38 -7.01 -7.92
C SER A 46 1.70 -5.82 -8.58
N VAL A 47 0.91 -6.07 -9.61
CA VAL A 47 0.12 -5.02 -10.28
C VAL A 47 -0.88 -4.43 -9.29
N TRP A 48 -1.55 -5.25 -8.50
CA TRP A 48 -2.52 -4.78 -7.53
C TRP A 48 -1.87 -3.93 -6.44
N ILE A 49 -0.72 -4.38 -5.90
CA ILE A 49 0.02 -3.64 -4.87
C ILE A 49 0.46 -2.28 -5.39
N ASN A 50 0.99 -2.23 -6.61
CA ASN A 50 1.40 -0.97 -7.24
C ASN A 50 0.21 -0.03 -7.44
N SER A 51 -0.92 -0.55 -7.90
CA SER A 51 -2.14 0.24 -8.08
C SER A 51 -2.63 0.81 -6.75
N MET A 52 -2.59 0.01 -5.70
CA MET A 52 -2.96 0.46 -4.36
C MET A 52 -2.06 1.59 -3.87
N LEU A 53 -0.74 1.43 -3.98
CA LEU A 53 0.21 2.46 -3.55
C LEU A 53 0.01 3.75 -4.32
N VAL A 54 -0.11 3.68 -5.65
CA VAL A 54 -0.32 4.87 -6.48
C VAL A 54 -1.63 5.56 -6.10
N SER A 55 -2.70 4.83 -5.87
CA SER A 55 -3.98 5.42 -5.48
C SER A 55 -3.89 6.14 -4.14
N LEU A 56 -3.15 5.59 -3.18
CA LEU A 56 -2.92 6.23 -1.89
C LEU A 56 -2.06 7.49 -2.03
N PHE A 57 -1.04 7.46 -2.88
CA PHE A 57 -0.19 8.63 -3.13
C PHE A 57 -0.99 9.78 -3.76
N TYR A 58 -1.93 9.47 -4.64
CA TYR A 58 -2.78 10.51 -5.24
C TYR A 58 -3.78 11.08 -4.24
N ARG A 59 -4.26 10.27 -3.31
CA ARG A 59 -5.30 10.70 -2.38
C ARG A 59 -4.75 11.43 -1.15
N TYR A 60 -3.57 11.07 -0.68
CA TYR A 60 -3.00 11.61 0.55
C TYR A 60 -1.66 12.27 0.29
N SER A 61 -1.43 13.40 0.99
CA SER A 61 -0.11 14.03 1.00
C SER A 61 0.81 13.30 1.97
N HIS A 62 2.11 13.61 1.90
CA HIS A 62 3.08 13.06 2.84
C HIS A 62 2.84 13.50 4.29
N LYS A 63 2.02 14.53 4.49
CA LYS A 63 1.62 14.98 5.83
C LYS A 63 0.54 14.09 6.44
N ASP A 64 -0.29 13.50 5.60
CA ASP A 64 -1.42 12.68 6.04
C ASP A 64 -1.11 11.19 6.01
N LEU A 65 -0.17 10.75 5.17
CA LEU A 65 0.19 9.34 5.00
C LEU A 65 1.69 9.19 4.89
N GLN A 66 2.24 8.35 5.73
CA GLN A 66 3.65 7.99 5.69
C GLN A 66 3.79 6.48 5.61
N LEU A 67 4.79 6.02 4.88
CA LEU A 67 4.98 4.61 4.56
C LEU A 67 6.40 4.15 4.91
N ILE A 68 6.49 2.92 5.35
CA ILE A 68 7.74 2.17 5.39
C ILE A 68 7.55 1.00 4.45
N LEU A 69 8.36 0.93 3.40
CA LEU A 69 8.30 -0.14 2.42
C LEU A 69 9.46 -1.12 2.64
N VAL A 70 9.13 -2.40 2.67
CA VAL A 70 10.11 -3.48 2.84
C VAL A 70 10.01 -4.41 1.64
N ASP A 71 11.11 -4.58 0.91
CA ASP A 71 11.18 -5.45 -0.26
C ASP A 71 12.46 -6.29 -0.19
N MET A 72 12.34 -7.48 0.38
CA MET A 72 13.49 -8.38 0.57
C MET A 72 14.05 -8.90 -0.75
N LYS A 73 13.23 -8.96 -1.80
CA LYS A 73 13.65 -9.43 -3.12
C LYS A 73 14.30 -8.35 -3.97
N ARG A 74 14.19 -7.09 -3.57
CA ARG A 74 14.77 -5.94 -4.26
C ARG A 74 14.27 -5.76 -5.70
N VAL A 75 13.02 -6.10 -5.97
CA VAL A 75 12.51 -6.19 -7.34
C VAL A 75 11.50 -5.11 -7.68
N GLU A 76 10.57 -4.78 -6.79
CA GLU A 76 9.36 -4.05 -7.16
C GLU A 76 9.21 -2.66 -6.54
N LEU A 77 9.63 -2.48 -5.31
CA LEU A 77 9.28 -1.27 -4.56
C LEU A 77 10.33 -0.16 -4.64
N LYS A 78 11.51 -0.45 -5.14
CA LYS A 78 12.61 0.52 -5.20
C LYS A 78 12.26 1.78 -5.99
N LEU A 79 11.39 1.65 -6.98
CA LEU A 79 10.98 2.80 -7.81
C LEU A 79 10.28 3.90 -6.99
N TYR A 80 9.79 3.56 -5.81
CA TYR A 80 9.14 4.53 -4.92
C TYR A 80 10.11 5.31 -4.03
N GLU A 81 11.41 4.97 -4.05
CA GLU A 81 12.42 5.72 -3.31
C GLU A 81 12.44 7.18 -3.76
N GLY A 82 12.58 8.09 -2.80
CA GLY A 82 12.52 9.52 -3.08
C GLY A 82 11.12 10.11 -3.02
N THR A 83 10.09 9.27 -2.92
CA THR A 83 8.72 9.75 -2.72
C THR A 83 8.61 10.36 -1.32
N PRO A 84 8.00 11.56 -1.17
CA PRO A 84 7.89 12.20 0.14
C PRO A 84 7.16 11.39 1.20
N HIS A 85 6.32 10.44 0.79
CA HIS A 85 5.56 9.61 1.71
C HIS A 85 6.42 8.58 2.45
N LEU A 86 7.61 8.25 1.95
CA LEU A 86 8.45 7.25 2.58
C LEU A 86 9.26 7.85 3.72
N LEU A 87 9.22 7.19 4.88
CA LEU A 87 10.02 7.58 6.05
C LEU A 87 11.48 7.23 5.90
N SER A 88 11.81 6.26 5.05
CA SER A 88 13.18 5.83 4.80
C SER A 88 13.30 5.34 3.36
N LYS A 89 14.51 4.98 2.96
CA LYS A 89 14.71 4.22 1.71
C LYS A 89 13.97 2.88 1.84
N VAL A 90 13.67 2.25 0.70
CA VAL A 90 13.07 0.93 0.70
C VAL A 90 14.03 -0.04 1.41
N ILE A 91 13.52 -0.73 2.41
CA ILE A 91 14.31 -1.65 3.23
C ILE A 91 14.41 -2.98 2.51
N THR A 92 15.64 -3.44 2.34
CA THR A 92 15.92 -4.68 1.59
C THR A 92 16.62 -5.74 2.43
N GLU A 93 16.91 -5.46 3.70
CA GLU A 93 17.61 -6.38 4.61
C GLU A 93 16.75 -6.68 5.83
N ALA A 94 16.73 -7.95 6.25
CA ALA A 94 15.90 -8.41 7.36
C ALA A 94 16.21 -7.68 8.66
N GLU A 95 17.48 -7.45 8.96
CA GLU A 95 17.88 -6.75 10.18
C GLU A 95 17.34 -5.33 10.24
N LYS A 96 17.40 -4.62 9.13
CA LYS A 96 16.85 -3.26 9.04
C LYS A 96 15.34 -3.26 9.15
N ALA A 97 14.67 -4.27 8.60
CA ALA A 97 13.23 -4.42 8.73
C ALA A 97 12.82 -4.62 10.19
N ILE A 98 13.55 -5.45 10.93
CA ILE A 98 13.31 -5.66 12.36
C ILE A 98 13.49 -4.35 13.13
N ASN A 99 14.54 -3.61 12.83
CA ASN A 99 14.80 -2.32 13.48
C ASN A 99 13.68 -1.31 13.18
N ALA A 100 13.19 -1.27 11.96
CA ALA A 100 12.09 -0.39 11.58
C ALA A 100 10.81 -0.74 12.34
N LEU A 101 10.50 -2.03 12.47
CA LEU A 101 9.34 -2.48 13.24
C LEU A 101 9.46 -2.10 14.72
N LYS A 102 10.65 -2.25 15.30
CA LYS A 102 10.89 -1.81 16.67
C LYS A 102 10.69 -0.30 16.83
N TRP A 103 11.15 0.46 15.86
CA TRP A 103 10.98 1.91 15.89
C TRP A 103 9.50 2.30 15.87
N THR A 104 8.65 1.61 15.12
CA THR A 104 7.21 1.92 15.06
C THR A 104 6.48 1.66 16.36
N LEU A 105 7.06 0.84 17.27
CA LEU A 105 6.47 0.56 18.58
C LEU A 105 6.77 1.64 19.62
N LEU A 106 7.67 2.56 19.31
CA LEU A 106 7.99 3.68 20.18
C LEU A 106 6.98 4.80 19.96
#